data_6e92e3b9620e8c7ad33b620dcca1c970
#
_entry.id   6e92e3b9620e8c7ad33b620dcca1c970
#
_cell.length_a   1.000
_cell.length_b   1.000
_cell.length_c   1.000
_cell.angle_alpha   90.00
_cell.angle_beta   90.00
_cell.angle_gamma   90.00
#
_symmetry.space_group_name_H-M   'P 1'
#
loop_
_entity.id
_entity.type
_entity.pdbx_description
1 polymer ?
#
loop_
_entity_poly.entity_id
_entity_poly.type
_entity_poly.pdbx_seq_one_letter_code
_entity_poly.pdbx_strand_id
1 'polypeptide(L)'
;MPIQNAIVLEYGPAGTTHFGGGLYSSLGIRLSQSLFTTHISEDDVIMGDVTRLEKAIVEIDETYEPKVIFVVASAVIAVIGTDIKGVCRYMQEKVNAKLVAFEDGGFRGDYTYGLRAVYKLLAKQIAKDCYKKEEKTYQIIGASAGSYRIRSDVWELQQLMSEAFDWKCRMVMGLESDIEDLETAKD
;
A
#
# COMPACT_ATOMS: atom_id res chain seq x y z
N MET A 1 4.67 1.49 2.10
CA MET A 1 4.03 2.41 3.07
C MET A 1 3.38 1.56 4.14
N PRO A 2 3.72 1.69 5.40
CA PRO A 2 3.01 0.97 6.45
C PRO A 2 1.66 1.67 6.68
N ILE A 3 0.61 1.13 6.09
CA ILE A 3 -0.77 1.47 6.42
C ILE A 3 -1.22 0.38 7.39
N GLN A 4 -1.68 0.76 8.56
CA GLN A 4 -2.17 -0.20 9.54
C GLN A 4 -3.45 -0.88 9.01
N ASN A 5 -3.67 -2.13 9.43
CA ASN A 5 -4.76 -2.98 8.96
C ASN A 5 -4.76 -3.24 7.44
N ALA A 6 -3.61 -3.04 6.78
CA ALA A 6 -3.41 -3.35 5.37
C ALA A 6 -2.13 -4.14 5.16
N ILE A 7 -2.16 -5.06 4.22
CA ILE A 7 -1.01 -5.86 3.80
C ILE A 7 -0.74 -5.62 2.32
N VAL A 8 0.54 -5.53 1.98
CA VAL A 8 1.01 -5.51 0.59
C VAL A 8 1.54 -6.89 0.25
N LEU A 9 0.95 -7.53 -0.74
CA LEU A 9 1.41 -8.77 -1.31
C LEU A 9 2.00 -8.50 -2.69
N GLU A 10 3.32 -8.60 -2.82
CA GLU A 10 3.98 -8.51 -4.11
C GLU A 10 3.90 -9.86 -4.83
N TYR A 11 3.25 -9.89 -5.98
CA TYR A 11 3.29 -11.03 -6.88
C TYR A 11 4.57 -10.97 -7.69
N GLY A 12 5.55 -11.77 -7.29
CA GLY A 12 6.87 -11.72 -7.90
C GLY A 12 7.91 -12.62 -7.20
N PRO A 13 9.14 -12.60 -7.72
CA PRO A 13 10.25 -13.32 -7.11
C PRO A 13 10.73 -12.62 -5.83
N ALA A 14 11.26 -13.38 -4.87
CA ALA A 14 11.70 -12.85 -3.57
C ALA A 14 12.79 -11.76 -3.68
N GLY A 15 13.61 -11.79 -4.71
CA GLY A 15 14.71 -10.83 -4.87
C GLY A 15 14.25 -9.38 -5.01
N THR A 16 13.15 -9.14 -5.72
CA THR A 16 12.59 -7.79 -5.90
C THR A 16 12.05 -7.23 -4.59
N THR A 17 11.29 -8.03 -3.87
CA THR A 17 10.72 -7.67 -2.56
C THR A 17 11.82 -7.47 -1.51
N HIS A 18 12.85 -8.33 -1.50
CA HIS A 18 13.96 -8.23 -0.57
C HIS A 18 14.74 -6.91 -0.75
N PHE A 19 15.00 -6.51 -1.99
CA PHE A 19 15.66 -5.23 -2.28
C PHE A 19 14.85 -4.04 -1.76
N GLY A 20 13.55 -4.01 -2.06
CA GLY A 20 12.65 -2.97 -1.55
C GLY A 20 12.57 -2.96 -0.03
N GLY A 21 12.41 -4.12 0.60
CA GLY A 21 12.38 -4.28 2.05
C GLY A 21 13.68 -3.82 2.72
N GLY A 22 14.83 -4.12 2.14
CA GLY A 22 16.14 -3.68 2.62
C GLY A 22 16.29 -2.16 2.60
N LEU A 23 15.84 -1.50 1.52
CA LEU A 23 15.82 -0.04 1.43
C LEU A 23 14.96 0.58 2.54
N TYR A 24 13.75 0.11 2.74
CA TYR A 24 12.87 0.62 3.80
C TYR A 24 13.43 0.35 5.20
N SER A 25 14.04 -0.81 5.41
CA SER A 25 14.71 -1.14 6.67
C SER A 25 15.86 -0.18 6.98
N SER A 26 16.66 0.21 5.97
CA SER A 26 17.74 1.19 6.12
C SER A 26 17.23 2.58 6.49
N LEU A 27 15.98 2.90 6.18
CA LEU A 27 15.29 4.13 6.57
C LEU A 27 14.57 4.02 7.93
N GLY A 28 14.78 2.93 8.66
CA GLY A 28 14.17 2.68 9.97
C GLY A 28 12.71 2.27 9.92
N ILE A 29 12.19 1.89 8.73
CA ILE A 29 10.81 1.46 8.54
C ILE A 29 10.74 -0.06 8.68
N ARG A 30 9.94 -0.55 9.63
CA ARG A 30 9.70 -1.98 9.81
C ARG A 30 8.54 -2.42 8.92
N LEU A 31 8.83 -3.30 7.95
CA LEU A 31 7.82 -3.87 7.04
C LEU A 31 7.45 -5.33 7.37
N SER A 32 7.96 -5.88 8.47
CA SER A 32 7.93 -7.32 8.76
C SER A 32 6.54 -7.96 8.83
N GLN A 33 5.49 -7.17 8.94
CA GLN A 33 4.11 -7.69 9.00
C GLN A 33 3.18 -7.03 7.97
N SER A 34 3.73 -6.20 7.08
CA SER A 34 2.93 -5.45 6.11
C SER A 34 3.35 -5.67 4.66
N LEU A 35 4.46 -6.37 4.42
CA LEU A 35 4.95 -6.68 3.07
C LEU A 35 5.29 -8.16 2.95
N PHE A 36 4.62 -8.85 2.04
CA PHE A 36 4.83 -10.24 1.70
C PHE A 36 5.13 -10.40 0.21
N THR A 37 5.72 -11.53 -0.16
CA THR A 37 5.95 -11.90 -1.55
C THR A 37 5.48 -13.33 -1.80
N THR A 38 4.98 -13.57 -2.99
CA THR A 38 4.60 -14.93 -3.42
C THR A 38 5.80 -15.83 -3.70
N HIS A 39 7.00 -15.27 -3.82
CA HIS A 39 8.22 -16.04 -4.10
C HIS A 39 8.08 -16.97 -5.32
N ILE A 40 7.60 -16.43 -6.45
CA ILE A 40 7.43 -17.21 -7.68
C ILE A 40 8.77 -17.73 -8.21
N SER A 41 8.73 -18.92 -8.78
CA SER A 41 9.83 -19.55 -9.49
C SER A 41 9.81 -19.25 -10.99
N GLU A 42 10.88 -19.63 -11.70
CA GLU A 42 10.91 -19.54 -13.16
C GLU A 42 9.82 -20.40 -13.81
N ASP A 43 9.53 -21.57 -13.25
CA ASP A 43 8.49 -22.48 -13.74
C ASP A 43 7.10 -21.84 -13.62
N ASP A 44 6.80 -21.15 -12.50
CA ASP A 44 5.52 -20.44 -12.30
C ASP A 44 5.35 -19.35 -13.39
N VAL A 45 6.45 -18.67 -13.75
CA VAL A 45 6.48 -17.65 -14.81
C VAL A 45 6.20 -18.27 -16.19
N ILE A 46 6.88 -19.37 -16.53
CA ILE A 46 6.75 -20.03 -17.83
C ILE A 46 5.36 -20.62 -18.02
N MET A 47 4.81 -21.23 -16.98
CA MET A 47 3.49 -21.88 -17.01
C MET A 47 2.34 -20.88 -16.87
N GLY A 48 2.61 -19.65 -16.45
CA GLY A 48 1.57 -18.65 -16.16
C GLY A 48 0.67 -19.04 -14.99
N ASP A 49 1.19 -19.84 -14.05
CA ASP A 49 0.42 -20.37 -12.93
C ASP A 49 0.21 -19.32 -11.83
N VAL A 50 -1.03 -18.97 -11.58
CA VAL A 50 -1.43 -18.00 -10.54
C VAL A 50 -1.83 -18.67 -9.21
N THR A 51 -1.78 -20.00 -9.14
CA THR A 51 -2.19 -20.78 -7.95
C THR A 51 -1.44 -20.34 -6.68
N ARG A 52 -0.16 -19.98 -6.83
CA ARG A 52 0.67 -19.50 -5.71
C ARG A 52 0.17 -18.14 -5.19
N LEU A 53 -0.27 -17.25 -6.08
CA LEU A 53 -0.89 -15.98 -5.70
C LEU A 53 -2.21 -16.21 -4.97
N GLU A 54 -3.07 -17.09 -5.50
CA GLU A 54 -4.36 -17.40 -4.89
C GLU A 54 -4.19 -17.97 -3.47
N LYS A 55 -3.26 -18.93 -3.28
CA LYS A 55 -2.94 -19.49 -1.96
C LYS A 55 -2.41 -18.44 -0.99
N ALA A 56 -1.49 -17.58 -1.43
CA ALA A 56 -0.94 -16.52 -0.60
C ALA A 56 -2.00 -15.51 -0.15
N ILE A 57 -2.96 -15.19 -1.01
CA ILE A 57 -4.08 -14.30 -0.66
C ILE A 57 -4.92 -14.93 0.47
N VAL A 58 -5.28 -16.21 0.36
CA VAL A 58 -6.07 -16.93 1.38
C VAL A 58 -5.29 -17.03 2.69
N GLU A 59 -4.03 -17.43 2.64
CA GLU A 59 -3.18 -17.56 3.83
C GLU A 59 -3.03 -16.24 4.58
N ILE A 60 -2.87 -15.13 3.86
CA ILE A 60 -2.79 -13.80 4.45
C ILE A 60 -4.12 -13.40 5.09
N ASP A 61 -5.24 -13.64 4.42
CA ASP A 61 -6.57 -13.31 4.93
C ASP A 61 -6.87 -14.07 6.24
N GLU A 62 -6.61 -15.38 6.25
CA GLU A 62 -6.86 -16.26 7.40
C GLU A 62 -5.90 -16.01 8.58
N THR A 63 -4.64 -15.66 8.30
CA THR A 63 -3.61 -15.54 9.34
C THR A 63 -3.57 -14.17 10.00
N TYR A 64 -3.76 -13.12 9.20
CA TYR A 64 -3.55 -11.73 9.64
C TYR A 64 -4.85 -10.91 9.71
N GLU A 65 -5.93 -11.41 9.14
CA GLU A 65 -7.25 -10.76 9.10
C GLU A 65 -7.19 -9.26 8.73
N PRO A 66 -6.45 -8.86 7.65
CA PRO A 66 -6.33 -7.46 7.27
C PRO A 66 -7.64 -6.94 6.69
N LYS A 67 -7.90 -5.63 6.80
CA LYS A 67 -9.04 -5.01 6.10
C LYS A 67 -8.84 -4.96 4.58
N VAL A 68 -7.58 -4.78 4.14
CA VAL A 68 -7.22 -4.64 2.74
C VAL A 68 -5.94 -5.40 2.44
N ILE A 69 -5.94 -6.15 1.34
CA ILE A 69 -4.73 -6.72 0.74
C ILE A 69 -4.46 -6.01 -0.59
N PHE A 70 -3.36 -5.26 -0.66
CA PHE A 70 -2.88 -4.68 -1.90
C PHE A 70 -2.03 -5.70 -2.64
N VAL A 71 -2.51 -6.21 -3.77
CA VAL A 71 -1.78 -7.14 -4.63
C VAL A 71 -1.03 -6.35 -5.68
N VAL A 72 0.30 -6.37 -5.60
CA VAL A 72 1.18 -5.53 -6.42
C VAL A 72 1.95 -6.39 -7.42
N ALA A 73 1.93 -5.99 -8.69
CA ALA A 73 2.79 -6.61 -9.71
C ALA A 73 4.25 -6.26 -9.46
N SER A 74 5.13 -7.26 -9.41
CA SER A 74 6.56 -7.02 -9.57
C SER A 74 6.89 -6.59 -11.02
N ALA A 75 8.11 -6.09 -11.23
CA ALA A 75 8.57 -5.74 -12.57
C ALA A 75 8.50 -6.94 -13.55
N VAL A 76 8.81 -8.14 -13.08
CA VAL A 76 8.71 -9.39 -13.87
C VAL A 76 7.27 -9.63 -14.31
N ILE A 77 6.33 -9.56 -13.39
CA ILE A 77 4.90 -9.79 -13.65
C ILE A 77 4.32 -8.71 -14.57
N ALA A 78 4.76 -7.46 -14.42
CA ALA A 78 4.34 -6.38 -15.31
C ALA A 78 4.78 -6.59 -16.77
N VAL A 79 5.97 -7.20 -17.00
CA VAL A 79 6.45 -7.56 -18.34
C VAL A 79 5.67 -8.72 -18.95
N ILE A 80 5.33 -9.73 -18.15
CA ILE A 80 4.57 -10.91 -18.59
C ILE A 80 3.11 -10.55 -18.90
N GLY A 81 2.57 -9.52 -18.24
CA GLY A 81 1.20 -9.06 -18.46
C GLY A 81 0.14 -9.93 -17.77
N THR A 82 0.45 -10.53 -16.64
CA THR A 82 -0.52 -11.31 -15.85
C THR A 82 -1.69 -10.45 -15.39
N ASP A 83 -2.93 -10.91 -15.60
CA ASP A 83 -4.16 -10.20 -15.17
C ASP A 83 -4.39 -10.34 -13.65
N ILE A 84 -3.65 -9.57 -12.87
CA ILE A 84 -3.80 -9.53 -11.41
C ILE A 84 -5.20 -9.05 -11.01
N LYS A 85 -5.77 -8.12 -11.76
CA LYS A 85 -7.15 -7.64 -11.49
C LYS A 85 -8.17 -8.74 -11.65
N GLY A 86 -8.00 -9.60 -12.66
CA GLY A 86 -8.83 -10.79 -12.85
C GLY A 86 -8.73 -11.73 -11.66
N VAL A 87 -7.52 -12.03 -11.22
CA VAL A 87 -7.27 -12.87 -10.03
C VAL A 87 -7.91 -12.24 -8.78
N CYS A 88 -7.71 -10.96 -8.52
CA CYS A 88 -8.31 -10.29 -7.36
C CYS A 88 -9.85 -10.32 -7.41
N ARG A 89 -10.46 -10.13 -8.58
CA ARG A 89 -11.93 -10.24 -8.72
C ARG A 89 -12.43 -11.65 -8.41
N TYR A 90 -11.75 -12.67 -8.91
CA TYR A 90 -12.10 -14.07 -8.67
C TYR A 90 -11.94 -14.44 -7.19
N MET A 91 -10.86 -13.99 -6.55
CA MET A 91 -10.56 -14.30 -5.17
C MET A 91 -11.38 -13.49 -4.17
N GLN A 92 -11.96 -12.35 -4.57
CA GLN A 92 -12.73 -11.48 -3.65
C GLN A 92 -13.92 -12.20 -2.99
N GLU A 93 -14.52 -13.17 -3.65
CA GLU A 93 -15.63 -13.96 -3.09
C GLU A 93 -15.17 -15.03 -2.06
N LYS A 94 -13.86 -15.27 -1.98
CA LYS A 94 -13.25 -16.31 -1.16
C LYS A 94 -12.57 -15.79 0.11
N VAL A 95 -12.40 -14.47 0.23
CA VAL A 95 -11.69 -13.83 1.35
C VAL A 95 -12.49 -12.67 1.90
N ASN A 96 -12.25 -12.36 3.18
CA ASN A 96 -12.92 -11.26 3.87
C ASN A 96 -12.28 -9.90 3.57
N ALA A 97 -10.95 -9.87 3.44
CA ALA A 97 -10.21 -8.67 3.12
C ALA A 97 -10.59 -8.12 1.75
N LYS A 98 -10.66 -6.81 1.63
CA LYS A 98 -10.79 -6.14 0.33
C LYS A 98 -9.53 -6.33 -0.48
N LEU A 99 -9.64 -6.91 -1.68
CA LEU A 99 -8.52 -7.07 -2.60
C LEU A 99 -8.40 -5.86 -3.53
N VAL A 100 -7.22 -5.26 -3.58
CA VAL A 100 -6.92 -4.11 -4.42
C VAL A 100 -5.69 -4.39 -5.27
N ALA A 101 -5.88 -4.54 -6.58
CA ALA A 101 -4.80 -4.82 -7.52
C ALA A 101 -4.08 -3.53 -7.93
N PHE A 102 -2.74 -3.56 -7.94
CA PHE A 102 -1.86 -2.53 -8.46
C PHE A 102 -0.93 -3.12 -9.52
N GLU A 103 -1.21 -2.83 -10.78
CA GLU A 103 -0.51 -3.43 -11.94
C GLU A 103 0.63 -2.57 -12.48
N ASP A 104 0.82 -1.34 -11.98
CA ASP A 104 1.88 -0.44 -12.42
C ASP A 104 3.25 -0.88 -11.84
N GLY A 105 3.71 -2.06 -12.20
CA GLY A 105 4.88 -2.76 -11.65
C GLY A 105 6.25 -2.27 -12.16
N GLY A 106 6.36 -1.04 -12.64
CA GLY A 106 7.62 -0.47 -13.12
C GLY A 106 7.61 -0.12 -14.61
N PHE A 107 8.77 0.33 -15.13
CA PHE A 107 9.01 0.72 -16.55
C PHE A 107 8.19 1.90 -17.08
N ARG A 108 7.36 2.55 -16.26
CA ARG A 108 6.52 3.70 -16.66
C ARG A 108 7.02 5.04 -16.17
N GLY A 109 8.10 5.06 -15.40
CA GLY A 109 8.68 6.27 -14.84
C GLY A 109 9.52 5.99 -13.59
N ASP A 110 9.86 7.05 -12.88
CA ASP A 110 10.56 6.99 -11.61
C ASP A 110 9.60 6.70 -10.43
N TYR A 111 10.13 6.74 -9.20
CA TYR A 111 9.34 6.47 -7.99
C TYR A 111 8.18 7.48 -7.80
N THR A 112 8.31 8.70 -8.34
CA THR A 112 7.25 9.72 -8.21
C THR A 112 6.02 9.35 -9.04
N TYR A 113 6.21 8.68 -10.17
CA TYR A 113 5.11 8.11 -10.94
C TYR A 113 4.34 7.07 -10.12
N GLY A 114 5.07 6.12 -9.52
CA GLY A 114 4.46 5.08 -8.66
C GLY A 114 3.71 5.68 -7.47
N LEU A 115 4.30 6.69 -6.82
CA LEU A 115 3.68 7.38 -5.70
C LEU A 115 2.34 8.05 -6.08
N ARG A 116 2.31 8.76 -7.23
CA ARG A 116 1.08 9.35 -7.77
C ARG A 116 0.03 8.30 -8.12
N ALA A 117 0.45 7.17 -8.70
CA ALA A 117 -0.45 6.08 -9.03
C ALA A 117 -1.07 5.46 -7.78
N VAL A 118 -0.28 5.26 -6.71
CA VAL A 118 -0.78 4.77 -5.42
C VAL A 118 -1.77 5.75 -4.79
N TYR A 119 -1.48 7.06 -4.77
CA TYR A 119 -2.44 8.04 -4.23
C TYR A 119 -3.75 8.05 -5.00
N LYS A 120 -3.70 7.95 -6.34
CA LYS A 120 -4.92 7.82 -7.16
C LYS A 120 -5.69 6.53 -6.87
N LEU A 121 -4.97 5.43 -6.63
CA LEU A 121 -5.57 4.15 -6.26
C LEU A 121 -6.30 4.25 -4.92
N LEU A 122 -5.63 4.79 -3.88
CA LEU A 122 -6.20 4.97 -2.56
C LEU A 122 -7.44 5.87 -2.60
N ALA A 123 -7.36 7.00 -3.30
CA ALA A 123 -8.49 7.91 -3.46
C ALA A 123 -9.70 7.30 -4.18
N LYS A 124 -9.47 6.38 -5.14
CA LYS A 124 -10.55 5.74 -5.91
C LYS A 124 -11.11 4.48 -5.26
N GLN A 125 -10.25 3.70 -4.60
CA GLN A 125 -10.59 2.36 -4.13
C GLN A 125 -10.84 2.30 -2.63
N ILE A 126 -10.21 3.18 -1.84
CA ILE A 126 -10.27 3.15 -0.38
C ILE A 126 -11.10 4.30 0.15
N ALA A 127 -10.83 5.55 -0.28
CA ALA A 127 -11.54 6.71 0.24
C ALA A 127 -13.04 6.65 -0.09
N LYS A 128 -13.87 6.82 0.94
CA LYS A 128 -15.34 6.87 0.86
C LYS A 128 -15.81 8.32 0.92
N ASP A 129 -16.98 8.59 0.37
CA ASP A 129 -17.60 9.89 0.55
C ASP A 129 -18.06 10.00 2.00
N CYS A 130 -17.59 11.04 2.67
CA CYS A 130 -17.92 11.31 4.05
C CYS A 130 -18.73 12.62 4.12
N TYR A 131 -19.79 12.61 4.92
CA TYR A 131 -20.71 13.75 5.04
C TYR A 131 -20.45 14.60 6.29
N LYS A 132 -19.47 14.21 7.09
CA LYS A 132 -19.19 14.81 8.39
C LYS A 132 -17.84 15.48 8.35
N LYS A 133 -17.82 16.81 8.26
CA LYS A 133 -16.59 17.61 8.39
C LYS A 133 -16.25 17.81 9.86
N GLU A 134 -15.00 17.61 10.21
CA GLU A 134 -14.43 18.03 11.49
C GLU A 134 -13.80 19.42 11.34
N GLU A 135 -14.27 20.37 12.13
CA GLU A 135 -13.69 21.71 12.15
C GLU A 135 -12.30 21.69 12.78
N LYS A 136 -11.44 22.59 12.36
CA LYS A 136 -10.06 22.76 12.84
C LYS A 136 -9.20 21.49 12.69
N THR A 137 -9.44 20.72 11.65
CA THR A 137 -8.60 19.58 11.30
C THR A 137 -7.96 19.73 9.94
N TYR A 138 -6.85 19.04 9.73
CA TYR A 138 -6.16 18.98 8.46
C TYR A 138 -5.54 17.61 8.24
N GLN A 139 -5.15 17.34 6.99
CA GLN A 139 -4.47 16.11 6.59
C GLN A 139 -3.18 16.48 5.85
N ILE A 140 -2.15 15.67 6.01
CA ILE A 140 -0.90 15.80 5.27
C ILE A 140 -0.88 14.75 4.18
N ILE A 141 -0.87 15.20 2.93
CA ILE A 141 -0.79 14.35 1.74
C ILE A 141 0.54 14.61 1.05
N GLY A 142 1.20 13.56 0.56
CA GLY A 142 2.49 13.66 -0.12
C GLY A 142 3.67 13.33 0.77
N ALA A 143 3.46 13.06 2.05
CA ALA A 143 4.50 12.51 2.89
C ALA A 143 4.90 11.11 2.37
N SER A 144 6.18 10.88 2.16
CA SER A 144 6.69 9.57 1.75
C SER A 144 7.65 9.04 2.78
N ALA A 145 7.36 7.86 3.30
CA ALA A 145 8.24 7.17 4.24
C ALA A 145 9.66 6.90 3.67
N GLY A 146 9.82 6.97 2.34
CA GLY A 146 11.12 6.92 1.66
C GLY A 146 11.93 8.21 1.71
N SER A 147 11.40 9.30 2.27
CA SER A 147 12.14 10.55 2.42
C SER A 147 12.86 10.60 3.77
N TYR A 148 14.14 10.93 3.75
CA TYR A 148 15.06 10.83 4.91
C TYR A 148 14.63 11.63 6.15
N ARG A 149 13.95 12.76 5.98
CA ARG A 149 13.57 13.67 7.07
C ARG A 149 12.08 13.75 7.33
N ILE A 150 11.31 12.95 6.63
CA ILE A 150 9.85 13.10 6.60
C ILE A 150 9.21 13.08 8.01
N ARG A 151 9.74 12.30 8.94
CA ARG A 151 9.19 12.22 10.31
C ARG A 151 9.39 13.51 11.09
N SER A 152 10.58 14.12 11.02
CA SER A 152 10.85 15.40 11.65
C SER A 152 10.07 16.55 11.00
N ASP A 153 10.01 16.55 9.67
CA ASP A 153 9.30 17.58 8.92
C ASP A 153 7.79 17.55 9.21
N VAL A 154 7.22 16.35 9.27
CA VAL A 154 5.82 16.14 9.65
C VAL A 154 5.58 16.58 11.10
N TRP A 155 6.47 16.21 12.02
CA TRP A 155 6.36 16.60 13.42
C TRP A 155 6.41 18.13 13.59
N GLU A 156 7.37 18.82 12.97
CA GLU A 156 7.46 20.27 12.98
C GLU A 156 6.21 20.95 12.41
N LEU A 157 5.70 20.43 11.29
CA LEU A 157 4.47 20.95 10.70
C LEU A 157 3.26 20.77 11.63
N GLN A 158 3.17 19.62 12.29
CA GLN A 158 2.09 19.35 13.25
C GLN A 158 2.17 20.31 14.47
N GLN A 159 3.38 20.58 14.99
CA GLN A 159 3.58 21.55 16.06
C GLN A 159 3.18 22.97 15.62
N LEU A 160 3.66 23.40 14.45
CA LEU A 160 3.33 24.70 13.90
C LEU A 160 1.82 24.89 13.74
N MET A 161 1.13 23.91 13.16
CA MET A 161 -0.32 24.00 12.94
C MET A 161 -1.11 24.00 14.25
N SER A 162 -0.65 23.24 15.23
CA SER A 162 -1.25 23.22 16.57
C SER A 162 -1.04 24.54 17.32
N GLU A 163 0.19 25.05 17.35
CA GLU A 163 0.54 26.27 18.11
C GLU A 163 -0.01 27.54 17.49
N ALA A 164 0.07 27.67 16.16
CA ALA A 164 -0.33 28.89 15.46
C ALA A 164 -1.84 28.98 15.17
N PHE A 165 -2.50 27.84 14.93
CA PHE A 165 -3.88 27.82 14.45
C PHE A 165 -4.84 27.00 15.31
N ASP A 166 -4.37 26.31 16.32
CA ASP A 166 -5.16 25.36 17.12
C ASP A 166 -5.84 24.28 16.23
N TRP A 167 -5.10 23.81 15.21
CA TRP A 167 -5.57 22.78 14.29
C TRP A 167 -4.91 21.45 14.59
N LYS A 168 -5.71 20.37 14.50
CA LYS A 168 -5.29 19.01 14.78
C LYS A 168 -5.04 18.25 13.47
N CYS A 169 -3.88 17.60 13.37
CA CYS A 169 -3.60 16.68 12.28
C CYS A 169 -4.44 15.41 12.47
N ARG A 170 -5.26 15.09 11.48
CA ARG A 170 -6.11 13.90 11.48
C ARG A 170 -5.38 12.69 10.89
N MET A 171 -4.64 12.90 9.81
CA MET A 171 -3.93 11.84 9.10
C MET A 171 -2.69 12.37 8.41
N VAL A 172 -1.65 11.56 8.40
CA VAL A 172 -0.48 11.74 7.52
C VAL A 172 -0.46 10.58 6.54
N MET A 173 -0.93 10.83 5.32
CA MET A 173 -1.02 9.79 4.29
C MET A 173 0.37 9.27 3.94
N GLY A 174 0.58 7.97 4.19
CA GLY A 174 1.83 7.31 3.89
C GLY A 174 2.85 7.27 5.03
N LEU A 175 2.47 7.77 6.20
CA LEU A 175 3.27 7.70 7.41
C LEU A 175 2.34 7.34 8.58
N GLU A 176 2.29 6.05 8.95
CA GLU A 176 1.51 5.56 10.10
C GLU A 176 -0.01 5.83 10.05
N SER A 177 -0.58 5.88 8.86
CA SER A 177 -2.04 5.98 8.67
C SER A 177 -2.71 4.61 8.78
N ASP A 178 -3.94 4.58 9.27
CA ASP A 178 -4.84 3.42 9.25
C ASP A 178 -5.68 3.42 7.96
N ILE A 179 -6.21 2.24 7.59
CA ILE A 179 -7.21 2.14 6.50
C ILE A 179 -8.45 2.97 6.80
N GLU A 180 -8.89 3.03 8.06
CA GLU A 180 -10.05 3.83 8.47
C GLU A 180 -9.84 5.33 8.25
N ASP A 181 -8.63 5.82 8.55
CA ASP A 181 -8.26 7.22 8.26
C ASP A 181 -8.31 7.52 6.77
N LEU A 182 -7.85 6.56 5.95
CA LEU A 182 -7.89 6.70 4.49
C LEU A 182 -9.32 6.63 3.93
N GLU A 183 -10.18 5.82 4.52
CA GLU A 183 -11.59 5.74 4.13
C GLU A 183 -12.30 7.09 4.31
N THR A 184 -11.95 7.83 5.35
CA THR A 184 -12.54 9.13 5.70
C THR A 184 -11.76 10.33 5.17
N ALA A 185 -10.75 10.10 4.33
CA ALA A 185 -9.84 11.15 3.83
C ALA A 185 -10.49 12.18 2.89
N LYS A 186 -11.75 12.00 2.48
CA LYS A 186 -12.49 12.95 1.65
C LYS A 186 -13.29 14.00 2.43
N ASP A 187 -13.15 14.06 3.74
CA ASP A 187 -13.80 15.05 4.61
C ASP A 187 -13.19 16.45 4.46
#